data_119679b1d17e5143eec717d92e565ece
#
_entry.id   119679b1d17e5143eec717d92e565ece
#
_cell.length_a   1.000
_cell.length_b   1.000
_cell.length_c   1.000
_cell.angle_alpha   90.00
_cell.angle_beta   90.00
_cell.angle_gamma   90.00
#
_symmetry.space_group_name_H-M   'P 1'
#
loop_
_entity.id
_entity.type
_entity.pdbx_description
1 polymer ?
#
loop_
_entity_poly.entity_id
_entity_poly.type
_entity_poly.pdbx_seq_one_letter_code
_entity_poly.pdbx_strand_id
1 'polypeptide(L)'
;MDGFFGVAAKEDCVFDLFFGTDYHSHLGTRRAGMAVYSRDYGFDRAIHNIENAPFRTKFDREANEMKGNIGIGSISDYEPQPLIVRSHHGTYSIATVGKINNTDDILSKLLFSSHMHFLEMSGGTINATELVATIINQKENLIEGIQYAQEIIDGSMTILLMTPKGIYAARDRLGRTPVAIGKKDNAYCVSFESFAYLNLGYTNVRELGPGEIAIITPEGVKTLVEPGKDMKICTFLWVYYGYPSSSYEGISVEKMRYNCGASMAKRDHVSPDIVAGVPDSGTAHAIGYANASGIPFSRPFIKYTPTWPRSFMPTIQSKRNLIAKMKLIPVRDLIQDRRMLLIDDSIVRGTQLRETTEFLYSSGAKEVHIRPACPPLLYGCKYLNFSRSTSEMDLITRRVIRDMEGEGRHVDLDAYADPESERYQTMVENIGKQLNFTSLRYNRLDDMIDSVGIDRCRLCTYCWDGKE
;
A
#
# COMPACT_ATOMS: atom_id res chain seq x y z
N MET A 1 4.42 0.96 2.93
CA MET A 1 3.81 -0.36 2.66
C MET A 1 4.86 -1.22 2.01
N ASP A 2 4.62 -2.51 1.92
CA ASP A 2 5.58 -3.45 1.34
C ASP A 2 4.98 -4.12 0.11
N GLY A 3 5.82 -4.55 -0.82
CA GLY A 3 5.43 -5.27 -2.02
C GLY A 3 6.40 -6.41 -2.31
N PHE A 4 5.95 -7.43 -3.02
CA PHE A 4 6.75 -8.60 -3.33
C PHE A 4 6.55 -9.09 -4.76
N PHE A 5 7.56 -9.78 -5.26
CA PHE A 5 7.53 -10.56 -6.47
C PHE A 5 8.28 -11.87 -6.27
N GLY A 6 7.76 -12.96 -6.79
CA GLY A 6 8.43 -14.25 -6.80
C GLY A 6 8.30 -14.93 -8.15
N VAL A 7 9.30 -15.69 -8.56
CA VAL A 7 9.32 -16.40 -9.85
C VAL A 7 9.99 -17.75 -9.72
N ALA A 8 9.38 -18.77 -10.33
CA ALA A 8 9.94 -20.12 -10.49
C ALA A 8 9.92 -20.45 -11.98
N ALA A 9 11.10 -20.67 -12.56
CA ALA A 9 11.30 -20.87 -13.99
C ALA A 9 12.15 -22.12 -14.28
N LYS A 10 12.06 -22.64 -15.50
CA LYS A 10 12.93 -23.72 -15.96
C LYS A 10 14.36 -23.25 -16.25
N GLU A 11 14.50 -21.97 -16.56
CA GLU A 11 15.75 -21.30 -16.90
C GLU A 11 16.06 -20.20 -15.89
N ASP A 12 17.13 -19.42 -16.12
CA ASP A 12 17.47 -18.28 -15.27
C ASP A 12 16.32 -17.26 -15.21
N CYS A 13 15.95 -16.84 -14.01
CA CYS A 13 14.82 -15.96 -13.78
C CYS A 13 15.21 -14.58 -13.20
N VAL A 14 16.51 -14.28 -13.09
CA VAL A 14 16.99 -13.09 -12.37
C VAL A 14 16.44 -11.80 -12.96
N PHE A 15 16.34 -11.67 -14.28
CA PHE A 15 15.78 -10.48 -14.90
C PHE A 15 14.28 -10.32 -14.65
N ASP A 16 13.51 -11.40 -14.69
CA ASP A 16 12.10 -11.35 -14.33
C ASP A 16 11.90 -10.95 -12.87
N LEU A 17 12.74 -11.48 -11.97
CA LEU A 17 12.75 -11.12 -10.56
C LEU A 17 13.11 -9.65 -10.34
N PHE A 18 14.16 -9.18 -11.02
CA PHE A 18 14.64 -7.79 -10.93
C PHE A 18 13.54 -6.80 -11.35
N PHE A 19 12.99 -6.94 -12.56
CA PHE A 19 11.94 -6.04 -13.04
C PHE A 19 10.63 -6.21 -12.29
N GLY A 20 10.26 -7.46 -11.95
CA GLY A 20 9.06 -7.73 -11.16
C GLY A 20 9.13 -7.06 -9.77
N THR A 21 10.30 -7.08 -9.14
CA THR A 21 10.52 -6.39 -7.86
C THR A 21 10.51 -4.87 -8.04
N ASP A 22 11.19 -4.34 -9.06
CA ASP A 22 11.22 -2.91 -9.37
C ASP A 22 9.84 -2.30 -9.59
N TYR A 23 8.93 -3.02 -10.23
CA TYR A 23 7.55 -2.59 -10.42
C TYR A 23 6.76 -2.38 -9.12
N HIS A 24 7.27 -2.85 -7.98
CA HIS A 24 6.71 -2.58 -6.66
C HIS A 24 7.32 -1.36 -5.95
N SER A 25 8.22 -0.61 -6.60
CA SER A 25 8.93 0.55 -6.01
C SER A 25 8.01 1.70 -5.57
N HIS A 26 6.76 1.74 -6.04
CA HIS A 26 5.76 2.71 -5.57
C HIS A 26 5.23 2.38 -4.16
N LEU A 27 5.33 1.12 -3.72
CA LEU A 27 4.84 0.65 -2.41
C LEU A 27 5.80 0.92 -1.26
N GLY A 28 7.11 0.96 -1.52
CA GLY A 28 8.12 1.20 -0.49
C GLY A 28 9.30 2.01 -1.02
N THR A 29 10.02 2.66 -0.11
CA THR A 29 11.06 3.65 -0.47
C THR A 29 12.35 3.53 0.31
N ARG A 30 12.47 2.55 1.21
CA ARG A 30 13.63 2.46 2.10
C ARG A 30 14.52 1.27 1.85
N ARG A 31 13.94 0.10 1.74
CA ARG A 31 14.63 -1.16 1.63
C ARG A 31 14.15 -1.93 0.42
N ALA A 32 15.04 -2.63 -0.20
CA ALA A 32 14.70 -3.62 -1.20
C ALA A 32 15.66 -4.79 -1.11
N GLY A 33 15.19 -5.96 -1.52
CA GLY A 33 16.05 -7.13 -1.57
C GLY A 33 15.58 -8.13 -2.61
N MET A 34 16.52 -8.92 -3.06
CA MET A 34 16.32 -10.08 -3.91
C MET A 34 17.05 -11.28 -3.33
N ALA A 35 16.44 -12.44 -3.41
CA ALA A 35 17.10 -13.71 -3.14
C ALA A 35 16.77 -14.68 -4.26
N VAL A 36 17.75 -15.45 -4.70
CA VAL A 36 17.62 -16.46 -5.74
C VAL A 36 18.17 -17.80 -5.26
N TYR A 37 17.70 -18.86 -5.88
CA TYR A 37 18.23 -20.21 -5.70
C TYR A 37 18.50 -20.85 -7.06
N SER A 38 19.62 -21.55 -7.15
CA SER A 38 19.89 -22.51 -8.20
C SER A 38 20.51 -23.78 -7.63
N ARG A 39 20.38 -24.87 -8.35
CA ARG A 39 20.98 -26.14 -7.93
C ARG A 39 22.50 -26.06 -7.86
N ASP A 40 23.12 -25.31 -8.78
CA ASP A 40 24.59 -25.27 -8.94
C ASP A 40 25.26 -24.28 -7.98
N TYR A 41 24.58 -23.17 -7.66
CA TYR A 41 25.15 -22.05 -6.85
C TYR A 41 24.53 -21.93 -5.45
N GLY A 42 23.43 -22.67 -5.17
CA GLY A 42 22.70 -22.54 -3.91
C GLY A 42 21.89 -21.27 -3.80
N PHE A 43 21.77 -20.73 -2.59
CA PHE A 43 21.08 -19.47 -2.30
C PHE A 43 22.04 -18.29 -2.40
N ASP A 44 21.61 -17.24 -3.09
CA ASP A 44 22.26 -15.94 -3.14
C ASP A 44 21.27 -14.84 -2.78
N ARG A 45 21.74 -13.76 -2.13
CA ARG A 45 20.89 -12.68 -1.62
C ARG A 45 21.58 -11.34 -1.65
N ALA A 46 20.85 -10.30 -2.06
CA ALA A 46 21.24 -8.89 -1.90
C ALA A 46 20.13 -8.08 -1.27
N ILE A 47 20.48 -7.17 -0.35
CA ILE A 47 19.57 -6.20 0.27
C ILE A 47 20.24 -4.84 0.23
N HIS A 48 19.51 -3.81 -0.25
CA HIS A 48 20.00 -2.45 -0.35
C HIS A 48 19.05 -1.43 0.28
N ASN A 49 19.63 -0.34 0.77
CA ASN A 49 18.89 0.88 1.05
C ASN A 49 18.64 1.60 -0.29
N ILE A 50 17.35 1.87 -0.59
CA ILE A 50 16.90 2.54 -1.82
C ILE A 50 16.41 3.97 -1.57
N GLU A 51 16.66 4.53 -0.37
CA GLU A 51 16.25 5.91 -0.05
C GLU A 51 16.96 6.96 -0.94
N ASN A 52 18.21 6.70 -1.30
CA ASN A 52 19.06 7.66 -2.00
C ASN A 52 19.20 7.39 -3.51
N ALA A 53 18.75 6.23 -3.99
CA ALA A 53 18.80 5.90 -5.41
C ALA A 53 17.68 4.88 -5.74
N PRO A 54 17.14 4.91 -6.97
CA PRO A 54 16.11 3.95 -7.41
C PRO A 54 16.61 2.51 -7.32
N PHE A 55 15.66 1.58 -7.16
CA PHE A 55 15.90 0.14 -7.13
C PHE A 55 16.83 -0.32 -8.26
N ARG A 56 16.53 0.04 -9.51
CA ARG A 56 17.32 -0.34 -10.69
C ARG A 56 18.80 0.02 -10.57
N THR A 57 19.10 1.20 -10.05
CA THR A 57 20.49 1.64 -9.88
C THR A 57 21.23 0.86 -8.79
N LYS A 58 20.49 0.48 -7.73
CA LYS A 58 21.08 -0.24 -6.60
C LYS A 58 21.33 -1.71 -6.88
N PHE A 59 20.52 -2.33 -7.73
CA PHE A 59 20.56 -3.76 -8.04
C PHE A 59 21.10 -4.07 -9.45
N ASP A 60 21.68 -3.08 -10.15
CA ASP A 60 22.21 -3.26 -11.52
C ASP A 60 23.28 -4.36 -11.56
N ARG A 61 24.17 -4.38 -10.57
CA ARG A 61 25.21 -5.40 -10.47
C ARG A 61 24.60 -6.79 -10.23
N GLU A 62 23.70 -6.89 -9.26
CA GLU A 62 23.05 -8.14 -8.89
C GLU A 62 22.22 -8.70 -10.05
N ALA A 63 21.54 -7.85 -10.82
CA ALA A 63 20.79 -8.28 -12.00
C ALA A 63 21.68 -8.96 -13.06
N ASN A 64 22.98 -8.61 -13.13
CA ASN A 64 23.93 -9.18 -14.08
C ASN A 64 24.74 -10.34 -13.52
N GLU A 65 25.01 -10.38 -12.21
CA GLU A 65 25.90 -11.35 -11.57
C GLU A 65 25.16 -12.53 -10.95
N MET A 66 23.98 -12.31 -10.34
CA MET A 66 23.18 -13.38 -9.72
C MET A 66 22.72 -14.41 -10.76
N LYS A 67 22.57 -15.67 -10.31
CA LYS A 67 22.09 -16.79 -11.11
C LYS A 67 21.09 -17.61 -10.32
N GLY A 68 19.91 -17.82 -10.90
CA GLY A 68 18.89 -18.64 -10.25
C GLY A 68 17.68 -18.88 -11.13
N ASN A 69 17.03 -19.99 -10.88
CA ASN A 69 15.78 -20.34 -11.56
C ASN A 69 14.56 -20.26 -10.65
N ILE A 70 14.75 -20.01 -9.35
CA ILE A 70 13.72 -19.67 -8.37
C ILE A 70 14.19 -18.40 -7.65
N GLY A 71 13.32 -17.42 -7.49
CA GLY A 71 13.66 -16.19 -6.80
C GLY A 71 12.48 -15.51 -6.13
N ILE A 72 12.76 -14.78 -5.05
CA ILE A 72 11.82 -13.88 -4.39
C ILE A 72 12.46 -12.50 -4.18
N GLY A 73 11.70 -11.46 -4.39
CA GLY A 73 12.11 -10.07 -4.18
C GLY A 73 11.07 -9.29 -3.41
N SER A 74 11.52 -8.25 -2.72
CA SER A 74 10.65 -7.39 -1.93
C SER A 74 11.11 -5.95 -1.92
N ILE A 75 10.13 -5.05 -1.83
CA ILE A 75 10.30 -3.63 -1.52
C ILE A 75 9.65 -3.40 -0.16
N SER A 76 10.34 -2.73 0.77
CA SER A 76 9.82 -2.48 2.12
C SER A 76 10.19 -1.08 2.64
N ASP A 77 9.32 -0.50 3.44
CA ASP A 77 9.62 0.71 4.21
C ASP A 77 10.17 0.39 5.61
N TYR A 78 10.10 -0.86 6.03
CA TYR A 78 10.42 -1.25 7.41
C TYR A 78 11.57 -2.25 7.46
N GLU A 79 11.38 -3.44 6.93
CA GLU A 79 12.25 -4.58 7.16
C GLU A 79 13.28 -4.78 6.06
N PRO A 80 14.56 -5.02 6.40
CA PRO A 80 15.51 -5.61 5.46
C PRO A 80 15.10 -7.06 5.19
N GLN A 81 14.73 -7.35 3.95
CA GLN A 81 14.27 -8.67 3.48
C GLN A 81 14.51 -8.82 1.98
N PRO A 82 14.52 -10.07 1.40
CA PRO A 82 14.26 -11.37 2.03
C PRO A 82 15.38 -11.82 2.97
N LEU A 83 15.04 -12.65 3.97
CA LEU A 83 16.03 -13.29 4.86
C LEU A 83 16.34 -14.70 4.39
N ILE A 84 17.60 -15.15 4.49
CA ILE A 84 17.98 -16.55 4.33
C ILE A 84 18.08 -17.18 5.72
N VAL A 85 17.34 -18.26 5.92
CA VAL A 85 17.22 -18.96 7.20
C VAL A 85 17.68 -20.41 7.05
N ARG A 86 18.46 -20.90 8.00
CA ARG A 86 18.81 -22.31 8.14
C ARG A 86 18.11 -22.88 9.38
N SER A 87 17.27 -23.88 9.18
CA SER A 87 16.53 -24.54 10.26
C SER A 87 16.45 -26.06 10.05
N HIS A 88 15.68 -26.75 10.89
CA HIS A 88 15.38 -28.18 10.70
C HIS A 88 14.61 -28.48 9.41
N HIS A 89 13.91 -27.48 8.84
CA HIS A 89 13.28 -27.57 7.51
C HIS A 89 14.28 -27.49 6.34
N GLY A 90 15.57 -27.31 6.62
CA GLY A 90 16.59 -27.00 5.64
C GLY A 90 16.87 -25.51 5.52
N THR A 91 17.49 -25.13 4.40
CA THR A 91 17.69 -23.70 4.07
C THR A 91 16.54 -23.20 3.22
N TYR A 92 16.02 -22.02 3.56
CA TYR A 92 14.99 -21.32 2.79
C TYR A 92 15.21 -19.81 2.83
N SER A 93 14.61 -19.09 1.91
CA SER A 93 14.54 -17.61 1.96
C SER A 93 13.10 -17.18 2.16
N ILE A 94 12.88 -16.12 2.96
CA ILE A 94 11.55 -15.67 3.34
C ILE A 94 11.41 -14.16 3.18
N ALA A 95 10.27 -13.74 2.64
CA ALA A 95 9.80 -12.34 2.61
C ALA A 95 8.36 -12.27 3.11
N THR A 96 8.03 -11.15 3.76
CA THR A 96 6.73 -10.97 4.40
C THR A 96 6.16 -9.58 4.10
N VAL A 97 4.83 -9.49 4.02
CA VAL A 97 4.10 -8.22 3.90
C VAL A 97 2.94 -8.23 4.88
N GLY A 98 2.96 -7.26 5.80
CA GLY A 98 1.91 -7.15 6.80
C GLY A 98 2.37 -6.42 8.06
N LYS A 99 1.60 -6.60 9.12
CA LYS A 99 1.84 -5.99 10.44
C LYS A 99 1.48 -6.99 11.54
N ILE A 100 2.32 -7.04 12.57
CA ILE A 100 2.13 -7.85 13.77
C ILE A 100 1.84 -6.89 14.93
N ASN A 101 0.66 -6.98 15.55
CA ASN A 101 0.29 -6.11 16.68
C ASN A 101 0.67 -6.73 18.03
N ASN A 102 0.71 -8.05 18.14
CA ASN A 102 0.99 -8.81 19.37
C ASN A 102 2.44 -9.31 19.46
N THR A 103 3.39 -8.54 18.93
CA THR A 103 4.82 -8.89 18.91
C THR A 103 5.34 -9.25 20.29
N ASP A 104 5.08 -8.43 21.31
CA ASP A 104 5.57 -8.64 22.68
C ASP A 104 5.01 -9.92 23.32
N ASP A 105 3.73 -10.24 23.07
CA ASP A 105 3.09 -11.46 23.55
C ASP A 105 3.73 -12.71 22.92
N ILE A 106 3.96 -12.67 21.60
CA ILE A 106 4.64 -13.76 20.88
C ILE A 106 6.08 -13.93 21.38
N LEU A 107 6.82 -12.84 21.52
CA LEU A 107 8.20 -12.85 21.99
C LEU A 107 8.29 -13.42 23.40
N SER A 108 7.41 -13.00 24.31
CA SER A 108 7.38 -13.51 25.68
C SER A 108 7.24 -15.02 25.70
N LYS A 109 6.35 -15.58 24.88
CA LYS A 109 6.16 -17.05 24.77
C LYS A 109 7.38 -17.76 24.19
N LEU A 110 7.98 -17.20 23.11
CA LEU A 110 9.12 -17.81 22.44
C LEU A 110 10.41 -17.77 23.26
N LEU A 111 10.73 -16.63 23.87
CA LEU A 111 11.95 -16.44 24.63
C LEU A 111 11.97 -17.28 25.92
N PHE A 112 10.83 -17.41 26.60
CA PHE A 112 10.73 -18.22 27.82
C PHE A 112 10.78 -19.73 27.55
N SER A 113 10.28 -20.18 26.38
CA SER A 113 10.14 -21.61 26.12
C SER A 113 11.40 -22.27 25.51
N SER A 114 12.28 -21.50 24.85
CA SER A 114 13.29 -22.13 23.97
C SER A 114 14.68 -21.47 23.97
N HIS A 115 15.00 -20.53 24.83
CA HIS A 115 16.32 -19.83 24.89
C HIS A 115 16.73 -19.27 23.50
N MET A 116 15.76 -18.76 22.75
CA MET A 116 15.98 -18.24 21.39
C MET A 116 16.55 -16.83 21.45
N HIS A 117 17.19 -16.43 20.36
CA HIS A 117 17.67 -15.06 20.14
C HIS A 117 17.33 -14.61 18.73
N PHE A 118 17.24 -13.31 18.54
CA PHE A 118 17.01 -12.67 17.27
C PHE A 118 18.26 -11.93 16.83
N LEU A 119 18.60 -12.03 15.55
CA LEU A 119 19.82 -11.48 14.97
C LEU A 119 19.57 -10.21 14.15
N GLU A 120 18.42 -10.16 13.51
CA GLU A 120 18.05 -9.02 12.65
C GLU A 120 17.24 -8.00 13.45
N MET A 121 17.90 -6.91 13.84
CA MET A 121 17.29 -5.81 14.57
C MET A 121 17.21 -4.57 13.68
N SER A 122 16.04 -3.94 13.59
CA SER A 122 15.82 -2.71 12.85
C SER A 122 15.37 -1.59 13.76
N GLY A 123 16.23 -0.57 13.96
CA GLY A 123 15.89 0.60 14.76
C GLY A 123 15.55 0.29 16.24
N GLY A 124 16.15 -0.77 16.80
CA GLY A 124 15.89 -1.22 18.17
C GLY A 124 14.71 -2.19 18.32
N THR A 125 14.04 -2.53 17.22
CA THR A 125 12.95 -3.51 17.16
C THR A 125 13.37 -4.78 16.45
N ILE A 126 12.76 -5.92 16.78
CA ILE A 126 12.99 -7.18 16.10
C ILE A 126 12.42 -7.11 14.70
N ASN A 127 13.14 -7.68 13.72
CA ASN A 127 12.67 -7.80 12.36
C ASN A 127 11.44 -8.72 12.29
N ALA A 128 10.31 -8.20 11.79
CA ALA A 128 9.05 -8.92 11.71
C ALA A 128 9.15 -10.19 10.84
N THR A 129 9.97 -10.15 9.77
CA THR A 129 10.20 -11.30 8.90
C THR A 129 10.96 -12.43 9.64
N GLU A 130 11.94 -12.07 10.49
CA GLU A 130 12.64 -13.05 11.34
C GLU A 130 11.71 -13.65 12.39
N LEU A 131 10.84 -12.83 12.98
CA LEU A 131 9.82 -13.31 13.93
C LEU A 131 8.89 -14.33 13.26
N VAL A 132 8.40 -14.05 12.05
CA VAL A 132 7.55 -14.96 11.28
C VAL A 132 8.31 -16.28 10.98
N ALA A 133 9.57 -16.20 10.54
CA ALA A 133 10.41 -17.39 10.33
C ALA A 133 10.57 -18.21 11.60
N THR A 134 10.75 -17.55 12.74
CA THR A 134 10.85 -18.19 14.05
C THR A 134 9.57 -18.91 14.44
N ILE A 135 8.40 -18.29 14.20
CA ILE A 135 7.09 -18.90 14.44
C ILE A 135 6.92 -20.15 13.55
N ILE A 136 7.24 -20.05 12.26
CA ILE A 136 7.18 -21.18 11.31
C ILE A 136 8.03 -22.36 11.80
N ASN A 137 9.20 -22.07 12.32
CA ASN A 137 10.12 -23.09 12.82
C ASN A 137 9.67 -23.77 14.14
N GLN A 138 8.54 -23.38 14.75
CA GLN A 138 7.97 -24.10 15.89
C GLN A 138 7.22 -25.39 15.50
N LYS A 139 6.98 -25.63 14.22
CA LYS A 139 6.24 -26.79 13.72
C LYS A 139 7.14 -27.75 12.96
N GLU A 140 6.69 -28.98 12.78
CA GLU A 140 7.48 -30.05 12.16
C GLU A 140 7.63 -29.89 10.64
N ASN A 141 6.69 -29.21 9.98
CA ASN A 141 6.75 -28.93 8.55
C ASN A 141 6.35 -27.49 8.23
N LEU A 142 6.77 -27.02 7.04
CA LEU A 142 6.56 -25.63 6.61
C LEU A 142 5.08 -25.25 6.50
N ILE A 143 4.21 -26.17 6.07
CA ILE A 143 2.78 -25.88 5.87
C ILE A 143 2.12 -25.60 7.22
N GLU A 144 2.31 -26.49 8.19
CA GLU A 144 1.83 -26.29 9.56
C GLU A 144 2.42 -25.05 10.21
N GLY A 145 3.71 -24.77 9.93
CA GLY A 145 4.38 -23.57 10.42
C GLY A 145 3.75 -22.29 9.88
N ILE A 146 3.45 -22.23 8.59
CA ILE A 146 2.80 -21.09 7.96
C ILE A 146 1.37 -20.92 8.49
N GLN A 147 0.59 -22.02 8.60
CA GLN A 147 -0.74 -21.98 9.19
C GLN A 147 -0.71 -21.47 10.64
N TYR A 148 0.24 -21.95 11.44
CA TYR A 148 0.42 -21.49 12.81
C TYR A 148 0.75 -19.99 12.89
N ALA A 149 1.61 -19.49 11.99
CA ALA A 149 1.88 -18.07 11.91
C ALA A 149 0.61 -17.25 11.56
N GLN A 150 -0.20 -17.72 10.60
CA GLN A 150 -1.47 -17.09 10.26
C GLN A 150 -2.48 -17.11 11.42
N GLU A 151 -2.42 -18.11 12.30
CA GLU A 151 -3.33 -18.27 13.44
C GLU A 151 -2.98 -17.35 14.61
N ILE A 152 -1.67 -17.29 14.98
CA ILE A 152 -1.27 -16.59 16.21
C ILE A 152 -0.96 -15.11 16.02
N ILE A 153 -0.75 -14.65 14.78
CA ILE A 153 -0.46 -13.24 14.50
C ILE A 153 -1.76 -12.44 14.57
N ASP A 154 -1.83 -11.50 15.53
CA ASP A 154 -2.80 -10.42 15.50
C ASP A 154 -2.33 -9.34 14.52
N GLY A 155 -3.10 -9.14 13.44
CA GLY A 155 -2.74 -8.22 12.37
C GLY A 155 -3.04 -8.80 10.99
N SER A 156 -2.05 -8.77 10.11
CA SER A 156 -2.10 -9.35 8.76
C SER A 156 -0.69 -9.77 8.35
N MET A 157 -0.57 -10.94 7.72
CA MET A 157 0.74 -11.41 7.28
C MET A 157 0.62 -12.29 6.02
N THR A 158 1.08 -11.76 4.91
CA THR A 158 1.32 -12.51 3.66
C THR A 158 2.78 -12.95 3.63
N ILE A 159 3.04 -14.19 3.24
CA ILE A 159 4.35 -14.84 3.35
C ILE A 159 4.74 -15.42 1.99
N LEU A 160 5.94 -15.10 1.51
CA LEU A 160 6.65 -15.84 0.47
C LEU A 160 7.84 -16.56 1.09
N LEU A 161 7.89 -17.87 0.93
CA LEU A 161 8.97 -18.70 1.44
C LEU A 161 9.53 -19.55 0.31
N MET A 162 10.77 -19.24 -0.13
CA MET A 162 11.46 -19.92 -1.21
C MET A 162 12.34 -21.05 -0.69
N THR A 163 12.14 -22.22 -1.24
CA THR A 163 12.98 -23.43 -1.00
C THR A 163 13.56 -23.92 -2.33
N PRO A 164 14.50 -24.90 -2.30
CA PRO A 164 14.92 -25.59 -3.52
C PRO A 164 13.80 -26.28 -4.31
N LYS A 165 12.63 -26.48 -3.70
CA LYS A 165 11.47 -27.16 -4.32
C LYS A 165 10.49 -26.20 -5.00
N GLY A 166 10.58 -24.90 -4.72
CA GLY A 166 9.64 -23.89 -5.20
C GLY A 166 9.35 -22.81 -4.16
N ILE A 167 8.39 -21.96 -4.46
CA ILE A 167 7.96 -20.84 -3.62
C ILE A 167 6.63 -21.21 -2.95
N TYR A 168 6.62 -21.28 -1.62
CA TYR A 168 5.39 -21.31 -0.84
C TYR A 168 4.87 -19.86 -0.76
N ALA A 169 3.69 -19.63 -1.30
CA ALA A 169 2.98 -18.37 -1.18
C ALA A 169 1.77 -18.57 -0.29
N ALA A 170 1.69 -17.80 0.77
CA ALA A 170 0.58 -17.84 1.72
C ALA A 170 -0.07 -16.45 1.81
N ARG A 171 -1.33 -16.35 1.39
CA ARG A 171 -2.10 -15.14 1.55
C ARG A 171 -2.56 -15.01 2.99
N ASP A 172 -2.55 -13.78 3.53
CA ASP A 172 -3.10 -13.45 4.83
C ASP A 172 -4.46 -14.13 5.10
N ARG A 173 -4.72 -14.49 6.36
CA ARG A 173 -5.90 -15.25 6.78
C ARG A 173 -7.23 -14.67 6.28
N LEU A 174 -7.34 -13.34 6.23
CA LEU A 174 -8.53 -12.63 5.73
C LEU A 174 -8.32 -12.04 4.33
N GLY A 175 -7.21 -12.36 3.66
CA GLY A 175 -6.93 -11.89 2.30
C GLY A 175 -6.81 -10.38 2.16
N ARG A 176 -6.29 -9.68 3.18
CA ARG A 176 -6.19 -8.21 3.20
C ARG A 176 -5.30 -7.64 2.11
N THR A 177 -4.30 -8.42 1.70
CA THR A 177 -3.40 -8.09 0.59
C THR A 177 -3.59 -9.08 -0.56
N PRO A 178 -3.40 -8.65 -1.82
CA PRO A 178 -3.50 -9.54 -2.97
C PRO A 178 -2.27 -10.46 -3.05
N VAL A 179 -2.48 -11.65 -3.60
CA VAL A 179 -1.43 -12.59 -4.01
C VAL A 179 -1.85 -13.15 -5.37
N ALA A 180 -1.38 -12.51 -6.44
CA ALA A 180 -1.73 -12.87 -7.80
C ALA A 180 -0.69 -13.81 -8.41
N ILE A 181 -1.14 -14.77 -9.21
CA ILE A 181 -0.31 -15.76 -9.90
C ILE A 181 -0.37 -15.51 -11.39
N GLY A 182 0.80 -15.39 -12.01
CA GLY A 182 0.97 -15.31 -13.44
C GLY A 182 1.71 -16.52 -14.03
N LYS A 183 1.51 -16.76 -15.33
CA LYS A 183 2.13 -17.84 -16.08
C LYS A 183 2.68 -17.33 -17.42
N LYS A 184 3.86 -17.80 -17.80
CA LYS A 184 4.36 -17.81 -19.17
C LYS A 184 4.95 -19.18 -19.51
N ASP A 185 5.37 -19.43 -20.74
CA ASP A 185 5.68 -20.77 -21.24
C ASP A 185 6.58 -21.63 -20.32
N ASN A 186 7.61 -21.02 -19.74
CA ASN A 186 8.62 -21.74 -18.93
C ASN A 186 8.68 -21.27 -17.49
N ALA A 187 7.70 -20.49 -17.01
CA ALA A 187 7.74 -19.91 -15.68
C ALA A 187 6.36 -19.62 -15.10
N TYR A 188 6.29 -19.67 -13.76
CA TYR A 188 5.20 -19.14 -12.97
C TYR A 188 5.72 -18.04 -12.03
N CYS A 189 4.93 -17.01 -11.80
CA CYS A 189 5.25 -15.97 -10.85
C CYS A 189 4.14 -15.78 -9.83
N VAL A 190 4.50 -15.17 -8.71
CA VAL A 190 3.59 -14.67 -7.68
C VAL A 190 3.91 -13.21 -7.40
N SER A 191 2.89 -12.37 -7.34
CA SER A 191 3.06 -10.91 -7.27
C SER A 191 1.99 -10.27 -6.40
N PHE A 192 2.36 -9.16 -5.76
CA PHE A 192 1.41 -8.27 -5.12
C PHE A 192 0.60 -7.48 -6.18
N GLU A 193 1.28 -6.99 -7.23
CA GLU A 193 0.70 -6.18 -8.30
C GLU A 193 0.53 -6.98 -9.59
N SER A 194 -0.68 -7.00 -10.14
CA SER A 194 -0.94 -7.74 -11.39
C SER A 194 -0.24 -7.12 -12.60
N PHE A 195 -0.11 -5.79 -12.66
CA PHE A 195 0.57 -5.14 -13.79
C PHE A 195 2.05 -5.54 -13.89
N ALA A 196 2.69 -5.86 -12.76
CA ALA A 196 4.10 -6.20 -12.71
C ALA A 196 4.42 -7.43 -13.58
N TYR A 197 3.65 -8.50 -13.44
CA TYR A 197 3.87 -9.69 -14.24
C TYR A 197 3.29 -9.59 -15.66
N LEU A 198 2.21 -8.84 -15.84
CA LEU A 198 1.67 -8.60 -17.18
C LEU A 198 2.67 -7.89 -18.09
N ASN A 199 3.38 -6.89 -17.57
CA ASN A 199 4.44 -6.20 -18.30
C ASN A 199 5.67 -7.08 -18.61
N LEU A 200 5.85 -8.18 -17.87
CA LEU A 200 6.91 -9.18 -18.10
C LEU A 200 6.46 -10.31 -19.07
N GLY A 201 5.28 -10.18 -19.67
CA GLY A 201 4.75 -11.15 -20.62
C GLY A 201 4.08 -12.37 -19.98
N TYR A 202 3.80 -12.34 -18.68
CA TYR A 202 2.98 -13.36 -18.03
C TYR A 202 1.50 -13.08 -18.29
N THR A 203 0.70 -14.13 -18.32
CA THR A 203 -0.76 -14.07 -18.32
C THR A 203 -1.29 -14.36 -16.92
N ASN A 204 -2.42 -13.78 -16.57
CA ASN A 204 -3.07 -14.03 -15.29
C ASN A 204 -3.56 -15.48 -15.20
N VAL A 205 -3.29 -16.14 -14.08
CA VAL A 205 -3.81 -17.47 -13.74
C VAL A 205 -4.99 -17.34 -12.78
N ARG A 206 -4.71 -16.82 -11.58
CA ARG A 206 -5.69 -16.56 -10.51
C ARG A 206 -5.06 -15.76 -9.37
N GLU A 207 -5.86 -15.34 -8.45
CA GLU A 207 -5.40 -14.88 -7.13
C GLU A 207 -5.62 -15.97 -6.09
N LEU A 208 -4.75 -16.04 -5.05
CA LEU A 208 -4.97 -16.90 -3.90
C LEU A 208 -6.14 -16.36 -3.08
N GLY A 209 -6.94 -17.25 -2.52
CA GLY A 209 -8.00 -16.88 -1.58
C GLY A 209 -7.48 -16.59 -0.16
N PRO A 210 -8.35 -16.16 0.76
CA PRO A 210 -7.99 -15.85 2.14
C PRO A 210 -7.39 -17.06 2.86
N GLY A 211 -6.22 -16.91 3.48
CA GLY A 211 -5.53 -17.99 4.19
C GLY A 211 -5.01 -19.13 3.32
N GLU A 212 -5.18 -19.05 2.01
CA GLU A 212 -4.70 -20.08 1.08
C GLU A 212 -3.17 -20.15 1.10
N ILE A 213 -2.65 -21.40 1.05
CA ILE A 213 -1.22 -21.68 0.85
C ILE A 213 -1.06 -22.50 -0.44
N ALA A 214 -0.22 -22.01 -1.34
CA ALA A 214 0.13 -22.71 -2.58
C ALA A 214 1.65 -22.80 -2.74
N ILE A 215 2.10 -23.85 -3.44
CA ILE A 215 3.49 -23.93 -3.92
C ILE A 215 3.53 -23.65 -5.40
N ILE A 216 4.44 -22.75 -5.77
CA ILE A 216 4.72 -22.33 -7.14
C ILE A 216 6.04 -22.96 -7.57
N THR A 217 6.01 -23.72 -8.66
CA THR A 217 7.17 -24.37 -9.27
C THR A 217 7.26 -24.02 -10.74
N PRO A 218 8.36 -24.32 -11.44
CA PRO A 218 8.43 -24.14 -12.89
C PRO A 218 7.37 -24.93 -13.70
N GLU A 219 6.85 -26.01 -13.12
CA GLU A 219 5.87 -26.90 -13.75
C GLU A 219 4.42 -26.45 -13.51
N GLY A 220 4.19 -25.71 -12.43
CA GLY A 220 2.81 -25.31 -12.08
C GLY A 220 2.63 -24.78 -10.68
N VAL A 221 1.37 -24.61 -10.35
CA VAL A 221 0.91 -24.14 -9.03
C VAL A 221 0.03 -25.20 -8.41
N LYS A 222 0.33 -25.57 -7.17
CA LYS A 222 -0.45 -26.56 -6.42
C LYS A 222 -0.92 -25.93 -5.11
N THR A 223 -2.24 -25.94 -4.88
CA THR A 223 -2.82 -25.59 -3.59
C THR A 223 -2.46 -26.64 -2.54
N LEU A 224 -1.95 -26.21 -1.41
CA LEU A 224 -1.55 -27.04 -0.27
C LEU A 224 -2.54 -26.91 0.89
N VAL A 225 -3.12 -25.72 1.06
CA VAL A 225 -4.19 -25.40 2.01
C VAL A 225 -5.25 -24.61 1.26
N GLU A 226 -6.47 -25.11 1.28
CA GLU A 226 -7.61 -24.46 0.61
C GLU A 226 -7.96 -23.12 1.25
N PRO A 227 -8.48 -22.16 0.46
CA PRO A 227 -8.85 -20.84 0.98
C PRO A 227 -10.01 -20.91 1.98
N GLY A 228 -9.97 -20.01 2.95
CA GLY A 228 -11.09 -19.70 3.82
C GLY A 228 -12.24 -19.00 3.09
N LYS A 229 -13.39 -18.91 3.75
CA LYS A 229 -14.59 -18.24 3.19
C LYS A 229 -14.62 -16.74 3.47
N ASP A 230 -14.02 -16.31 4.58
CA ASP A 230 -14.09 -14.95 5.06
C ASP A 230 -12.96 -14.11 4.45
N MET A 231 -13.35 -13.09 3.69
CA MET A 231 -12.42 -12.14 3.09
C MET A 231 -12.62 -10.74 3.67
N LYS A 232 -11.54 -10.01 3.83
CA LYS A 232 -11.50 -8.59 4.22
C LYS A 232 -10.39 -7.87 3.44
N ILE A 233 -10.45 -7.89 2.11
CA ILE A 233 -9.44 -7.21 1.30
C ILE A 233 -9.44 -5.71 1.55
N CYS A 234 -8.28 -5.10 1.61
CA CYS A 234 -8.12 -3.69 1.90
C CYS A 234 -8.68 -2.81 0.78
N THR A 235 -9.72 -2.03 1.07
CA THR A 235 -10.34 -1.11 0.10
C THR A 235 -9.39 0.00 -0.35
N PHE A 236 -8.44 0.39 0.50
CA PHE A 236 -7.43 1.42 0.18
C PHE A 236 -6.50 1.03 -0.97
N LEU A 237 -6.44 -0.26 -1.34
CA LEU A 237 -5.71 -0.72 -2.53
C LEU A 237 -6.26 -0.05 -3.79
N TRP A 238 -7.58 0.01 -3.97
CA TRP A 238 -8.19 0.68 -5.11
C TRP A 238 -8.15 2.20 -4.98
N VAL A 239 -8.39 2.73 -3.78
CA VAL A 239 -8.44 4.18 -3.58
C VAL A 239 -7.10 4.85 -3.85
N TYR A 240 -5.99 4.26 -3.37
CA TYR A 240 -4.68 4.90 -3.41
C TYR A 240 -3.51 3.97 -3.76
N TYR A 241 -3.32 2.85 -3.00
CA TYR A 241 -2.05 2.11 -3.05
C TYR A 241 -1.81 1.36 -4.34
N GLY A 242 -2.84 0.76 -4.91
CA GLY A 242 -2.74 -0.02 -6.12
C GLY A 242 -2.26 0.80 -7.31
N TYR A 243 -1.40 0.19 -8.10
CA TYR A 243 -0.97 0.81 -9.33
C TYR A 243 -2.17 0.92 -10.31
N PRO A 244 -2.34 2.03 -11.04
CA PRO A 244 -3.53 2.26 -11.88
C PRO A 244 -3.88 1.13 -12.84
N SER A 245 -2.88 0.49 -13.46
CA SER A 245 -3.11 -0.62 -14.39
C SER A 245 -3.24 -2.00 -13.73
N SER A 246 -3.21 -2.09 -12.40
CA SER A 246 -3.47 -3.33 -11.67
C SER A 246 -4.95 -3.63 -11.52
N SER A 247 -5.22 -4.90 -11.22
CA SER A 247 -6.54 -5.38 -10.81
C SER A 247 -6.38 -6.27 -9.58
N TYR A 248 -7.37 -6.22 -8.68
CA TYR A 248 -7.47 -7.10 -7.51
C TYR A 248 -8.86 -7.70 -7.49
N GLU A 249 -8.96 -8.99 -7.21
CA GLU A 249 -10.23 -9.74 -7.25
C GLU A 249 -10.99 -9.52 -8.58
N GLY A 250 -10.24 -9.36 -9.68
CA GLY A 250 -10.80 -9.08 -11.00
C GLY A 250 -11.26 -7.63 -11.25
N ILE A 251 -11.11 -6.73 -10.28
CA ILE A 251 -11.55 -5.32 -10.38
C ILE A 251 -10.37 -4.41 -10.67
N SER A 252 -10.44 -3.68 -11.80
CA SER A 252 -9.43 -2.70 -12.20
C SER A 252 -9.37 -1.51 -11.26
N VAL A 253 -8.16 -1.15 -10.84
CA VAL A 253 -7.90 0.02 -9.99
C VAL A 253 -8.34 1.31 -10.68
N GLU A 254 -7.92 1.53 -11.92
CA GLU A 254 -8.25 2.76 -12.67
C GLU A 254 -9.75 2.92 -12.89
N LYS A 255 -10.44 1.81 -13.28
CA LYS A 255 -11.89 1.85 -13.48
C LYS A 255 -12.66 2.15 -12.20
N MET A 256 -12.22 1.57 -11.08
CA MET A 256 -12.81 1.89 -9.76
C MET A 256 -12.67 3.38 -9.45
N ARG A 257 -11.50 3.97 -9.66
CA ARG A 257 -11.26 5.41 -9.41
C ARG A 257 -12.16 6.28 -10.28
N TYR A 258 -12.38 5.91 -11.54
CA TYR A 258 -13.34 6.63 -12.42
C TYR A 258 -14.77 6.52 -11.91
N ASN A 259 -15.21 5.33 -11.50
CA ASN A 259 -16.55 5.12 -10.93
C ASN A 259 -16.73 5.94 -9.63
N CYS A 260 -15.71 5.95 -8.78
CA CYS A 260 -15.68 6.72 -7.54
C CYS A 260 -15.82 8.23 -7.82
N GLY A 261 -15.06 8.78 -8.77
CA GLY A 261 -15.20 10.17 -9.21
C GLY A 261 -16.59 10.49 -9.75
N ALA A 262 -17.15 9.60 -10.55
CA ALA A 262 -18.50 9.76 -11.10
C ALA A 262 -19.58 9.73 -10.01
N SER A 263 -19.44 8.90 -8.98
CA SER A 263 -20.40 8.88 -7.85
C SER A 263 -20.34 10.17 -7.01
N MET A 264 -19.14 10.71 -6.80
CA MET A 264 -18.97 12.00 -6.12
C MET A 264 -19.66 13.14 -6.89
N ALA A 265 -19.53 13.19 -8.22
CA ALA A 265 -20.14 14.21 -9.07
C ALA A 265 -21.67 14.25 -8.96
N LYS A 266 -22.32 13.07 -8.84
CA LYS A 266 -23.78 12.95 -8.72
C LYS A 266 -24.35 13.61 -7.45
N ARG A 267 -23.54 13.73 -6.41
CA ARG A 267 -23.95 14.28 -5.10
C ARG A 267 -23.43 15.69 -4.87
N ASP A 268 -22.63 16.25 -5.77
CA ASP A 268 -22.04 17.55 -5.59
C ASP A 268 -22.91 18.65 -6.22
N HIS A 269 -22.94 19.81 -5.58
CA HIS A 269 -23.76 20.95 -5.99
C HIS A 269 -22.93 22.19 -6.30
N VAL A 270 -21.58 22.09 -6.23
CA VAL A 270 -20.71 23.21 -6.59
C VAL A 270 -20.60 23.35 -8.11
N SER A 271 -20.40 24.56 -8.58
CA SER A 271 -20.27 24.87 -10.01
C SER A 271 -18.88 25.47 -10.28
N PRO A 272 -17.82 24.66 -10.24
CA PRO A 272 -16.47 25.14 -10.53
C PRO A 272 -16.30 25.34 -12.05
N ASP A 273 -15.28 26.12 -12.42
CA ASP A 273 -14.92 26.32 -13.82
C ASP A 273 -14.12 25.13 -14.37
N ILE A 274 -13.37 24.44 -13.51
CA ILE A 274 -12.54 23.28 -13.84
C ILE A 274 -12.52 22.25 -12.72
N VAL A 275 -12.32 20.98 -13.12
CA VAL A 275 -12.00 19.86 -12.24
C VAL A 275 -10.54 19.47 -12.45
N ALA A 276 -9.81 19.23 -11.37
CA ALA A 276 -8.43 18.79 -11.40
C ALA A 276 -8.15 17.72 -10.34
N GLY A 277 -7.19 16.86 -10.60
CA GLY A 277 -6.69 15.89 -9.63
C GLY A 277 -5.37 16.34 -9.03
N VAL A 278 -5.17 16.05 -7.75
CA VAL A 278 -3.82 16.13 -7.15
C VAL A 278 -2.97 15.04 -7.79
N PRO A 279 -1.85 15.37 -8.45
CA PRO A 279 -1.04 14.37 -9.14
C PRO A 279 -0.26 13.47 -8.16
N ASP A 280 -0.22 12.13 -8.36
CA ASP A 280 -0.93 11.40 -9.42
C ASP A 280 -2.21 10.73 -8.87
N SER A 281 -2.35 10.65 -7.54
CA SER A 281 -3.38 9.89 -6.82
C SER A 281 -4.82 10.33 -7.08
N GLY A 282 -5.04 11.64 -7.17
CA GLY A 282 -6.36 12.21 -7.44
C GLY A 282 -6.77 12.23 -8.92
N THR A 283 -5.83 11.98 -9.85
CA THR A 283 -6.06 12.22 -11.29
C THR A 283 -7.18 11.36 -11.86
N ALA A 284 -7.18 10.05 -11.61
CA ALA A 284 -8.20 9.14 -12.14
C ALA A 284 -9.59 9.43 -11.56
N HIS A 285 -9.68 9.73 -10.27
CA HIS A 285 -10.91 10.18 -9.62
C HIS A 285 -11.45 11.48 -10.25
N ALA A 286 -10.55 12.44 -10.51
CA ALA A 286 -10.92 13.72 -11.13
C ALA A 286 -11.42 13.55 -12.58
N ILE A 287 -10.83 12.67 -13.36
CA ILE A 287 -11.32 12.33 -14.71
C ILE A 287 -12.72 11.73 -14.63
N GLY A 288 -12.96 10.79 -13.72
CA GLY A 288 -14.29 10.21 -13.51
C GLY A 288 -15.33 11.23 -13.12
N TYR A 289 -14.97 12.17 -12.23
CA TYR A 289 -15.85 13.29 -11.82
C TYR A 289 -16.14 14.21 -13.01
N ALA A 290 -15.12 14.63 -13.76
CA ALA A 290 -15.28 15.54 -14.91
C ALA A 290 -16.16 14.91 -15.99
N ASN A 291 -15.95 13.63 -16.31
CA ASN A 291 -16.76 12.90 -17.28
C ASN A 291 -18.24 12.81 -16.88
N ALA A 292 -18.53 12.66 -15.59
CA ALA A 292 -19.90 12.56 -15.09
C ALA A 292 -20.61 13.91 -14.93
N SER A 293 -19.87 14.96 -14.54
CA SER A 293 -20.43 16.31 -14.32
C SER A 293 -20.50 17.15 -15.57
N GLY A 294 -19.74 16.81 -16.61
CA GLY A 294 -19.56 17.66 -17.81
C GLY A 294 -18.67 18.88 -17.61
N ILE A 295 -18.08 19.05 -16.41
CA ILE A 295 -17.16 20.15 -16.12
C ILE A 295 -15.78 19.78 -16.68
N PRO A 296 -15.08 20.70 -17.39
CA PRO A 296 -13.81 20.40 -18.02
C PRO A 296 -12.74 19.91 -17.03
N PHE A 297 -12.08 18.81 -17.34
CA PHE A 297 -10.86 18.39 -16.64
C PHE A 297 -9.69 19.26 -17.08
N SER A 298 -8.89 19.75 -16.15
CA SER A 298 -7.69 20.55 -16.41
C SER A 298 -6.54 20.13 -15.52
N ARG A 299 -5.32 20.46 -15.95
CA ARG A 299 -4.09 20.22 -15.18
C ARG A 299 -3.46 21.55 -14.77
N PRO A 300 -3.99 22.22 -13.73
CA PRO A 300 -3.51 23.53 -13.27
C PRO A 300 -2.12 23.49 -12.66
N PHE A 301 -1.64 22.31 -12.33
CA PHE A 301 -0.26 22.06 -11.88
C PHE A 301 0.22 20.70 -12.38
N ILE A 302 1.52 20.65 -12.65
CA ILE A 302 2.20 19.48 -13.19
C ILE A 302 3.23 19.01 -12.16
N LYS A 303 3.26 17.72 -11.90
CA LYS A 303 4.30 17.13 -11.06
C LYS A 303 5.64 17.21 -11.78
N TYR A 304 6.65 17.77 -11.12
CA TYR A 304 7.99 17.81 -11.66
C TYR A 304 8.65 16.42 -11.54
N THR A 305 8.87 15.78 -12.67
CA THR A 305 9.31 14.38 -12.77
C THR A 305 10.81 14.15 -12.54
N PRO A 306 11.76 15.08 -12.90
CA PRO A 306 13.15 14.96 -12.48
C PRO A 306 13.21 15.12 -10.97
N THR A 307 12.91 14.03 -10.26
CA THR A 307 12.71 14.04 -8.82
C THR A 307 14.02 13.95 -8.10
N TRP A 308 14.18 14.82 -7.12
CA TRP A 308 15.06 14.57 -6.00
C TRP A 308 14.62 13.26 -5.33
N PRO A 309 15.56 12.37 -4.95
CA PRO A 309 15.22 11.22 -4.11
C PRO A 309 14.39 11.66 -2.92
N ARG A 310 13.40 10.86 -2.50
CA ARG A 310 12.55 11.18 -1.33
C ARG A 310 13.35 11.47 -0.05
N SER A 311 14.57 10.99 0.02
CA SER A 311 15.53 11.22 1.11
C SER A 311 16.11 12.62 1.17
N PHE A 312 16.01 13.42 0.09
CA PHE A 312 16.47 14.81 0.10
C PHE A 312 15.43 15.72 0.76
N MET A 313 15.15 15.46 2.05
CA MET A 313 14.35 16.34 2.90
C MET A 313 15.30 17.11 3.82
N PRO A 314 15.59 18.39 3.53
CA PRO A 314 16.45 19.18 4.38
C PRO A 314 15.87 19.31 5.79
N THR A 315 16.72 19.38 6.77
CA THR A 315 16.34 19.62 8.17
C THR A 315 15.78 21.02 8.42
N ILE A 316 16.11 21.98 7.55
CA ILE A 316 15.72 23.40 7.65
C ILE A 316 14.35 23.62 7.00
N GLN A 317 13.38 24.17 7.74
CA GLN A 317 12.00 24.39 7.30
C GLN A 317 11.87 25.22 6.02
N SER A 318 12.68 26.29 5.85
CA SER A 318 12.67 27.11 4.64
C SER A 318 13.07 26.33 3.38
N LYS A 319 14.01 25.39 3.51
CA LYS A 319 14.42 24.50 2.40
C LYS A 319 13.35 23.44 2.11
N ARG A 320 12.61 22.95 3.14
CA ARG A 320 11.47 22.06 2.93
C ARG A 320 10.36 22.74 2.15
N ASN A 321 10.03 23.97 2.49
CA ASN A 321 9.02 24.76 1.78
C ASN A 321 9.41 25.03 0.33
N LEU A 322 10.70 25.27 0.07
CA LEU A 322 11.20 25.43 -1.30
C LEU A 322 11.06 24.13 -2.11
N ILE A 323 11.43 22.99 -1.53
CA ILE A 323 11.32 21.68 -2.20
C ILE A 323 9.86 21.30 -2.43
N ALA A 324 8.96 21.60 -1.49
CA ALA A 324 7.53 21.39 -1.70
C ALA A 324 6.98 22.19 -2.88
N LYS A 325 7.40 23.45 -3.01
CA LYS A 325 7.07 24.32 -4.16
C LYS A 325 7.65 23.81 -5.48
N MET A 326 8.81 23.14 -5.46
CA MET A 326 9.44 22.58 -6.67
C MET A 326 8.78 21.30 -7.18
N LYS A 327 7.96 20.63 -6.36
CA LYS A 327 7.29 19.38 -6.76
C LYS A 327 6.12 19.59 -7.70
N LEU A 328 5.44 20.72 -7.58
CA LEU A 328 4.25 21.06 -8.36
C LEU A 328 4.51 22.38 -9.11
N ILE A 329 4.52 22.32 -10.44
CA ILE A 329 4.72 23.50 -11.29
C ILE A 329 3.36 24.00 -11.74
N PRO A 330 3.01 25.30 -11.45
CA PRO A 330 1.72 25.85 -11.84
C PRO A 330 1.64 26.18 -13.33
N VAL A 331 0.47 25.96 -13.90
CA VAL A 331 0.07 26.50 -15.20
C VAL A 331 -0.84 27.69 -14.93
N ARG A 332 -0.26 28.88 -14.82
CA ARG A 332 -0.96 30.09 -14.33
C ARG A 332 -2.22 30.41 -15.10
N ASP A 333 -2.23 30.27 -16.41
CA ASP A 333 -3.39 30.52 -17.28
C ASP A 333 -4.59 29.61 -16.98
N LEU A 334 -4.35 28.45 -16.35
CA LEU A 334 -5.39 27.52 -15.91
C LEU A 334 -5.84 27.75 -14.46
N ILE A 335 -5.15 28.62 -13.71
CA ILE A 335 -5.42 28.90 -12.28
C ILE A 335 -6.09 30.27 -12.11
N GLN A 336 -5.56 31.29 -12.81
CA GLN A 336 -5.94 32.66 -12.57
C GLN A 336 -7.45 32.88 -12.80
N ASP A 337 -8.09 33.51 -11.81
CA ASP A 337 -9.52 33.84 -11.79
C ASP A 337 -10.47 32.63 -11.90
N ARG A 338 -9.96 31.39 -11.69
CA ARG A 338 -10.75 30.15 -11.78
C ARG A 338 -11.28 29.70 -10.42
N ARG A 339 -12.53 29.21 -10.42
CA ARG A 339 -13.11 28.39 -9.36
C ARG A 339 -12.72 26.94 -9.65
N MET A 340 -11.96 26.37 -8.76
CA MET A 340 -11.33 25.07 -8.99
C MET A 340 -11.91 24.01 -8.07
N LEU A 341 -12.23 22.84 -8.60
CA LEU A 341 -12.52 21.65 -7.81
C LEU A 341 -11.35 20.69 -7.92
N LEU A 342 -10.70 20.44 -6.79
CA LEU A 342 -9.58 19.50 -6.69
C LEU A 342 -10.02 18.21 -6.04
N ILE A 343 -9.65 17.11 -6.66
CA ILE A 343 -9.86 15.76 -6.13
C ILE A 343 -8.53 15.17 -5.72
N ASP A 344 -8.50 14.63 -4.51
CA ASP A 344 -7.39 13.83 -4.00
C ASP A 344 -7.94 12.47 -3.52
N ASP A 345 -7.08 11.49 -3.32
CA ASP A 345 -7.50 10.19 -2.77
C ASP A 345 -7.99 10.31 -1.34
N SER A 346 -7.26 11.04 -0.49
CA SER A 346 -7.52 11.13 0.95
C SER A 346 -6.90 12.37 1.59
N ILE A 347 -7.34 12.73 2.79
CA ILE A 347 -6.68 13.70 3.66
C ILE A 347 -6.20 12.98 4.93
N VAL A 348 -4.89 12.79 5.06
CA VAL A 348 -4.29 12.19 6.26
C VAL A 348 -3.90 13.27 7.26
N ARG A 349 -2.80 13.99 7.02
CA ARG A 349 -2.29 15.06 7.89
C ARG A 349 -2.80 16.46 7.51
N GLY A 350 -3.20 16.64 6.27
CA GLY A 350 -3.67 17.89 5.69
C GLY A 350 -2.56 18.88 5.31
N THR A 351 -1.33 18.70 5.76
CA THR A 351 -0.23 19.68 5.53
C THR A 351 0.04 19.91 4.05
N GLN A 352 0.14 18.84 3.26
CA GLN A 352 0.42 18.95 1.83
C GLN A 352 -0.72 19.64 1.06
N LEU A 353 -1.97 19.31 1.38
CA LEU A 353 -3.13 19.94 0.75
C LEU A 353 -3.25 21.41 1.13
N ARG A 354 -2.96 21.78 2.37
CA ARG A 354 -2.91 23.18 2.79
C ARG A 354 -1.87 23.96 1.99
N GLU A 355 -0.64 23.46 1.87
CA GLU A 355 0.41 24.08 1.08
C GLU A 355 0.01 24.22 -0.41
N THR A 356 -0.63 23.20 -0.97
CA THR A 356 -1.17 23.24 -2.34
C THR A 356 -2.24 24.30 -2.51
N THR A 357 -3.15 24.42 -1.56
CA THR A 357 -4.23 25.42 -1.58
C THR A 357 -3.69 26.85 -1.47
N GLU A 358 -2.79 27.10 -0.52
CA GLU A 358 -2.13 28.40 -0.37
C GLU A 358 -1.36 28.79 -1.65
N PHE A 359 -0.71 27.81 -2.29
CA PHE A 359 -0.05 27.99 -3.56
C PHE A 359 -1.01 28.37 -4.70
N LEU A 360 -2.18 27.71 -4.78
CA LEU A 360 -3.19 28.02 -5.80
C LEU A 360 -3.78 29.42 -5.62
N TYR A 361 -4.11 29.82 -4.39
CA TYR A 361 -4.58 31.19 -4.12
C TYR A 361 -3.50 32.23 -4.45
N SER A 362 -2.24 31.98 -4.10
CA SER A 362 -1.13 32.86 -4.47
C SER A 362 -0.88 32.93 -5.99
N SER A 363 -1.35 31.93 -6.73
CA SER A 363 -1.31 31.87 -8.19
C SER A 363 -2.56 32.47 -8.86
N GLY A 364 -3.51 33.04 -8.08
CA GLY A 364 -4.68 33.73 -8.57
C GLY A 364 -5.96 32.91 -8.64
N ALA A 365 -6.02 31.72 -8.00
CA ALA A 365 -7.27 30.96 -7.91
C ALA A 365 -8.34 31.77 -7.13
N LYS A 366 -9.57 31.76 -7.62
CA LYS A 366 -10.69 32.48 -7.03
C LYS A 366 -11.37 31.66 -5.92
N GLU A 367 -11.55 30.37 -6.14
CA GLU A 367 -12.09 29.41 -5.20
C GLU A 367 -11.37 28.09 -5.34
N VAL A 368 -11.18 27.36 -4.21
CA VAL A 368 -10.58 26.03 -4.17
C VAL A 368 -11.50 25.12 -3.37
N HIS A 369 -12.22 24.25 -4.06
CA HIS A 369 -13.09 23.24 -3.50
C HIS A 369 -12.36 21.91 -3.47
N ILE A 370 -12.36 21.20 -2.33
CA ILE A 370 -11.64 19.92 -2.16
C ILE A 370 -12.64 18.78 -2.01
N ARG A 371 -12.37 17.68 -2.73
CA ARG A 371 -13.18 16.45 -2.70
C ARG A 371 -12.28 15.22 -2.55
N PRO A 372 -12.06 14.75 -1.31
CA PRO A 372 -11.37 13.47 -1.11
C PRO A 372 -12.23 12.31 -1.62
N ALA A 373 -11.59 11.36 -2.31
CA ALA A 373 -12.27 10.22 -2.92
C ALA A 373 -12.74 9.16 -1.91
N CYS A 374 -12.28 9.26 -0.66
CA CYS A 374 -12.71 8.40 0.44
C CYS A 374 -13.32 9.21 1.60
N PRO A 375 -14.01 8.56 2.56
CA PRO A 375 -14.47 9.19 3.80
C PRO A 375 -13.30 9.71 4.67
N PRO A 376 -13.60 10.52 5.71
CA PRO A 376 -12.59 10.95 6.68
C PRO A 376 -11.91 9.74 7.33
N LEU A 377 -10.59 9.74 7.40
CA LEU A 377 -9.83 8.70 8.09
C LEU A 377 -9.92 8.91 9.60
N LEU A 378 -10.59 8.01 10.31
CA LEU A 378 -10.81 8.09 11.76
C LEU A 378 -9.86 7.17 12.55
N TYR A 379 -9.36 6.11 11.92
CA TYR A 379 -8.52 5.10 12.56
C TYR A 379 -7.22 4.88 11.80
N GLY A 380 -6.12 4.74 12.52
CA GLY A 380 -4.86 4.24 11.98
C GLY A 380 -4.98 2.76 11.58
N CYS A 381 -4.37 2.36 10.47
CA CYS A 381 -4.44 0.97 10.03
C CYS A 381 -3.76 0.04 11.03
N LYS A 382 -4.47 -0.99 11.52
CA LYS A 382 -3.92 -2.01 12.41
C LYS A 382 -3.47 -3.29 11.68
N TYR A 383 -3.66 -3.36 10.36
CA TYR A 383 -3.39 -4.57 9.57
C TYR A 383 -2.21 -4.44 8.63
N LEU A 384 -1.98 -3.24 8.11
CA LEU A 384 -0.96 -2.99 7.09
C LEU A 384 -0.11 -1.78 7.49
N ASN A 385 1.16 -1.81 7.10
CA ASN A 385 2.11 -0.74 7.36
C ASN A 385 1.96 0.40 6.33
N PHE A 386 0.79 1.03 6.28
CA PHE A 386 0.53 2.11 5.32
C PHE A 386 1.15 3.44 5.73
N SER A 387 1.22 3.70 7.03
CA SER A 387 1.71 4.96 7.56
C SER A 387 2.85 4.72 8.54
N ARG A 388 3.87 5.57 8.46
CA ARG A 388 4.90 5.68 9.50
C ARG A 388 4.36 6.35 10.76
N SER A 389 3.08 6.72 10.76
CA SER A 389 2.40 7.34 11.88
C SER A 389 2.33 6.33 13.02
N THR A 390 2.93 6.67 14.13
CA THR A 390 2.87 5.91 15.38
C THR A 390 1.74 6.40 16.29
N SER A 391 1.08 7.51 15.91
CA SER A 391 0.04 8.14 16.69
C SER A 391 -1.22 8.41 15.86
N GLU A 392 -2.39 8.14 16.43
CA GLU A 392 -3.68 8.54 15.84
C GLU A 392 -3.80 10.05 15.67
N MET A 393 -3.05 10.84 16.46
CA MET A 393 -3.00 12.30 16.35
C MET A 393 -2.29 12.80 15.06
N ASP A 394 -1.69 11.92 14.29
CA ASP A 394 -1.22 12.26 12.95
C ASP A 394 -2.38 12.44 11.95
N LEU A 395 -3.56 11.87 12.23
CA LEU A 395 -4.77 12.10 11.45
C LEU A 395 -5.36 13.48 11.77
N ILE A 396 -5.62 14.28 10.74
CA ILE A 396 -6.24 15.62 10.91
C ILE A 396 -7.61 15.53 11.58
N THR A 397 -8.38 14.50 11.24
CA THR A 397 -9.69 14.20 11.84
C THR A 397 -9.60 14.05 13.34
N ARG A 398 -8.62 13.26 13.84
CA ARG A 398 -8.42 13.02 15.28
C ARG A 398 -7.98 14.29 16.02
N ARG A 399 -7.15 15.12 15.39
CA ARG A 399 -6.78 16.43 15.97
C ARG A 399 -7.98 17.35 16.09
N VAL A 400 -8.77 17.47 15.01
CA VAL A 400 -9.96 18.33 15.01
C VAL A 400 -11.01 17.82 16.00
N ILE A 401 -11.24 16.51 16.08
CA ILE A 401 -12.14 15.91 17.08
C ILE A 401 -11.68 16.22 18.50
N ARG A 402 -10.38 16.06 18.79
CA ARG A 402 -9.81 16.42 20.11
C ARG A 402 -10.04 17.90 20.43
N ASP A 403 -9.83 18.78 19.45
CA ASP A 403 -10.02 20.23 19.65
C ASP A 403 -11.51 20.60 19.89
N MET A 404 -12.45 19.80 19.33
CA MET A 404 -13.89 19.96 19.54
C MET A 404 -14.38 19.42 20.87
N GLU A 405 -13.90 18.24 21.28
CA GLU A 405 -14.43 17.50 22.44
C GLU A 405 -13.63 17.77 23.73
N GLY A 406 -12.38 18.27 23.60
CA GLY A 406 -11.43 18.47 24.70
C GLY A 406 -10.51 17.27 24.94
N GLU A 407 -9.34 17.53 25.53
CA GLU A 407 -8.35 16.48 25.84
C GLU A 407 -8.84 15.51 26.91
N GLY A 408 -8.49 14.22 26.75
CA GLY A 408 -8.71 13.18 27.75
C GLY A 408 -10.14 12.65 27.85
N ARG A 409 -11.05 13.07 27.02
CA ARG A 409 -12.41 12.53 26.96
C ARG A 409 -12.47 11.29 26.06
N HIS A 410 -13.23 10.29 26.49
CA HIS A 410 -13.61 9.17 25.63
C HIS A 410 -14.61 9.69 24.58
N VAL A 411 -14.24 9.60 23.31
CA VAL A 411 -15.04 10.08 22.19
C VAL A 411 -15.63 8.91 21.44
N ASP A 412 -16.94 8.92 21.26
CA ASP A 412 -17.62 8.01 20.35
C ASP A 412 -17.36 8.43 18.90
N LEU A 413 -16.55 7.65 18.18
CA LEU A 413 -16.16 7.93 16.80
C LEU A 413 -17.25 7.56 15.79
N ASP A 414 -18.24 6.77 16.13
CA ASP A 414 -19.32 6.37 15.23
C ASP A 414 -20.12 7.61 14.76
N ALA A 415 -20.32 8.58 15.66
CA ALA A 415 -20.95 9.87 15.29
C ALA A 415 -20.13 10.70 14.30
N TYR A 416 -18.81 10.46 14.21
CA TYR A 416 -17.91 11.12 13.24
C TYR A 416 -17.75 10.32 11.95
N ALA A 417 -18.21 9.07 11.92
CA ALA A 417 -18.27 8.24 10.72
C ALA A 417 -19.58 8.42 9.94
N ASP A 418 -20.63 8.90 10.58
CA ASP A 418 -21.95 9.12 9.98
C ASP A 418 -22.04 10.50 9.30
N PRO A 419 -22.14 10.56 7.94
CA PRO A 419 -22.22 11.83 7.20
C PRO A 419 -23.45 12.69 7.51
N GLU A 420 -24.51 12.11 8.07
CA GLU A 420 -25.74 12.83 8.43
C GLU A 420 -25.68 13.45 9.84
N SER A 421 -24.66 13.06 10.65
CA SER A 421 -24.53 13.59 12.01
C SER A 421 -23.99 15.01 12.04
N GLU A 422 -24.46 15.81 13.00
CA GLU A 422 -23.99 17.18 13.24
C GLU A 422 -22.47 17.19 13.58
N ARG A 423 -21.99 16.18 14.32
CA ARG A 423 -20.58 16.04 14.69
C ARG A 423 -19.67 15.83 13.47
N TYR A 424 -20.10 14.99 12.55
CA TYR A 424 -19.37 14.80 11.28
C TYR A 424 -19.32 16.10 10.48
N GLN A 425 -20.44 16.79 10.31
CA GLN A 425 -20.52 18.03 9.53
C GLN A 425 -19.66 19.12 10.14
N THR A 426 -19.70 19.29 11.47
CA THR A 426 -18.86 20.26 12.20
C THR A 426 -17.37 19.92 12.07
N MET A 427 -17.01 18.65 12.18
CA MET A 427 -15.62 18.20 11.95
C MET A 427 -15.14 18.54 10.55
N VAL A 428 -15.92 18.22 9.51
CA VAL A 428 -15.58 18.53 8.11
C VAL A 428 -15.44 20.02 7.87
N GLU A 429 -16.35 20.83 8.42
CA GLU A 429 -16.28 22.29 8.34
C GLU A 429 -15.00 22.84 9.00
N ASN A 430 -14.66 22.35 10.19
CA ASN A 430 -13.44 22.76 10.90
C ASN A 430 -12.16 22.34 10.16
N ILE A 431 -12.12 21.14 9.56
CA ILE A 431 -11.01 20.72 8.69
C ILE A 431 -10.89 21.67 7.49
N GLY A 432 -12.01 21.98 6.83
CA GLY A 432 -12.03 22.91 5.68
C GLY A 432 -11.49 24.30 6.04
N LYS A 433 -11.92 24.86 7.16
CA LYS A 433 -11.41 26.14 7.70
C LYS A 433 -9.92 26.09 8.02
N GLN A 434 -9.48 25.04 8.72
CA GLN A 434 -8.07 24.89 9.12
C GLN A 434 -7.13 24.77 7.91
N LEU A 435 -7.60 24.20 6.81
CA LEU A 435 -6.83 23.98 5.58
C LEU A 435 -7.07 25.06 4.52
N ASN A 436 -7.87 26.10 4.84
CA ASN A 436 -8.18 27.24 3.98
C ASN A 436 -8.89 26.86 2.66
N PHE A 437 -9.80 25.88 2.70
CA PHE A 437 -10.60 25.50 1.55
C PHE A 437 -11.84 26.38 1.41
N THR A 438 -12.26 26.69 0.17
CA THR A 438 -13.57 27.31 -0.07
C THR A 438 -14.70 26.36 0.35
N SER A 439 -14.56 25.07 0.05
CA SER A 439 -15.44 24.03 0.59
C SER A 439 -14.73 22.68 0.64
N LEU A 440 -15.12 21.85 1.59
CA LEU A 440 -14.67 20.47 1.73
C LEU A 440 -15.89 19.55 1.79
N ARG A 441 -15.84 18.45 1.02
CA ARG A 441 -16.82 17.39 1.09
C ARG A 441 -16.13 16.06 0.80
N TYR A 442 -16.19 15.14 1.75
CA TYR A 442 -15.68 13.79 1.59
C TYR A 442 -16.66 12.91 0.80
N ASN A 443 -16.15 11.89 0.13
CA ASN A 443 -16.98 10.84 -0.43
C ASN A 443 -17.67 10.04 0.67
N ARG A 444 -18.80 9.43 0.38
CA ARG A 444 -19.50 8.51 1.29
C ARG A 444 -18.90 7.12 1.24
N LEU A 445 -18.91 6.44 2.37
CA LEU A 445 -18.38 5.07 2.47
C LEU A 445 -19.12 4.12 1.52
N ASP A 446 -20.44 4.18 1.50
CA ASP A 446 -21.25 3.30 0.65
C ASP A 446 -21.01 3.57 -0.85
N ASP A 447 -20.95 4.84 -1.28
CA ASP A 447 -20.66 5.19 -2.67
C ASP A 447 -19.24 4.73 -3.11
N MET A 448 -18.28 4.78 -2.20
CA MET A 448 -16.92 4.27 -2.45
C MET A 448 -16.92 2.74 -2.57
N ILE A 449 -17.62 2.02 -1.69
CA ILE A 449 -17.77 0.56 -1.74
C ILE A 449 -18.47 0.14 -3.03
N ASP A 450 -19.57 0.79 -3.39
CA ASP A 450 -20.30 0.53 -4.64
C ASP A 450 -19.41 0.75 -5.87
N SER A 451 -18.46 1.71 -5.78
CA SER A 451 -17.51 1.97 -6.86
C SER A 451 -16.49 0.84 -7.04
N VAL A 452 -16.16 0.11 -5.98
CA VAL A 452 -15.33 -1.11 -6.05
C VAL A 452 -16.11 -2.24 -6.70
N GLY A 453 -17.39 -2.42 -6.35
CA GLY A 453 -18.25 -3.46 -6.91
C GLY A 453 -18.05 -4.84 -6.29
N ILE A 454 -17.54 -4.91 -5.07
CA ILE A 454 -17.42 -6.12 -4.25
C ILE A 454 -18.32 -5.96 -3.03
N ASP A 455 -18.95 -7.05 -2.58
CA ASP A 455 -19.79 -7.04 -1.38
C ASP A 455 -19.04 -6.44 -0.17
N ARG A 456 -19.71 -5.54 0.55
CA ARG A 456 -19.16 -4.85 1.73
C ARG A 456 -18.56 -5.81 2.76
N CYS A 457 -19.18 -6.97 2.97
CA CYS A 457 -18.68 -7.97 3.93
C CYS A 457 -17.30 -8.53 3.56
N ARG A 458 -16.88 -8.41 2.29
CA ARG A 458 -15.58 -8.85 1.79
C ARG A 458 -14.51 -7.74 1.78
N LEU A 459 -14.87 -6.50 2.10
CA LEU A 459 -13.99 -5.33 2.11
C LEU A 459 -13.58 -4.95 3.54
N CYS A 460 -12.33 -4.54 3.70
CA CYS A 460 -11.85 -3.92 4.92
C CYS A 460 -12.08 -2.41 4.84
N THR A 461 -12.89 -1.89 5.76
CA THR A 461 -13.22 -0.46 5.88
C THR A 461 -12.74 0.15 7.20
N TYR A 462 -11.93 -0.58 7.95
CA TYR A 462 -11.47 -0.23 9.30
C TYR A 462 -10.96 1.22 9.45
N CYS A 463 -10.24 1.75 8.45
CA CYS A 463 -9.69 3.12 8.49
C CYS A 463 -10.77 4.20 8.65
N TRP A 464 -12.01 3.93 8.23
CA TRP A 464 -13.12 4.88 8.19
C TRP A 464 -14.17 4.65 9.26
N ASP A 465 -14.51 3.39 9.56
CA ASP A 465 -15.61 3.02 10.46
C ASP A 465 -15.18 2.17 11.67
N GLY A 466 -13.89 1.81 11.77
CA GLY A 466 -13.38 0.99 12.88
C GLY A 466 -13.87 -0.45 12.90
N LYS A 467 -14.63 -0.91 11.88
CA LYS A 467 -15.22 -2.26 11.83
C LYS A 467 -14.25 -3.27 11.25
N GLU A 468 -14.23 -4.44 11.89
CA GLU A 468 -13.38 -5.57 11.51
C GLU A 468 -14.08 -6.56 10.59
#